data_e888ca9570a793d8f228c921770f1033
#
_entry.id   e888ca9570a793d8f228c921770f1033
#
_cell.length_a   1.000
_cell.length_b   1.000
_cell.length_c   1.000
_cell.angle_alpha   90.00
_cell.angle_beta   90.00
_cell.angle_gamma   90.00
#
_symmetry.space_group_name_H-M   'P 1'
#
loop_
_entity.id
_entity.type
_entity.pdbx_description
1 polymer ?
#
loop_
_entity_poly.entity_id
_entity_poly.type
_entity_poly.pdbx_seq_one_letter_code
_entity_poly.pdbx_strand_id
1 'polypeptide(L)'
;MLTQLDLNHPAPKIITVAGTNGKGTTTLALEHLLQASGLSVGATLSPHISRFNERIRLFGREADDQTICGAFQAIEDQRQLPLTYFEFAALAALWCMREAKVDVALLEIGLGGRLDAFNAVDAHVAVITSIGLDHQAFLGETREAIGAEKAGILRRQQDVVLGADMPASVLDRAQALGLS
;
A
#
# COMPACT_ATOMS: atom_id res chain seq x y z
N MET A 1 9.23 -14.65 -2.96
CA MET A 1 7.82 -14.76 -2.51
C MET A 1 6.84 -14.17 -3.52
N LEU A 2 6.91 -12.86 -3.88
CA LEU A 2 5.95 -12.26 -4.83
C LEU A 2 5.85 -13.04 -6.16
N THR A 3 6.99 -13.32 -6.79
CA THR A 3 7.03 -14.09 -8.04
C THR A 3 6.55 -15.54 -7.87
N GLN A 4 6.91 -16.20 -6.77
CA GLN A 4 6.49 -17.59 -6.50
C GLN A 4 4.97 -17.71 -6.33
N LEU A 5 4.35 -16.68 -5.70
CA LEU A 5 2.92 -16.63 -5.46
C LEU A 5 2.16 -15.88 -6.58
N ASP A 6 2.86 -15.43 -7.64
CA ASP A 6 2.29 -14.62 -8.72
C ASP A 6 1.57 -13.35 -8.20
N LEU A 7 2.22 -12.61 -7.30
CA LEU A 7 1.66 -11.42 -6.64
C LEU A 7 2.28 -10.10 -7.12
N ASN A 8 3.09 -10.12 -8.17
CA ASN A 8 3.67 -8.90 -8.72
C ASN A 8 2.60 -7.95 -9.30
N HIS A 9 1.46 -8.49 -9.70
CA HIS A 9 0.32 -7.76 -10.25
C HIS A 9 -0.99 -8.28 -9.62
N PRO A 10 -1.29 -7.94 -8.35
CA PRO A 10 -2.46 -8.46 -7.64
C PRO A 10 -3.80 -7.95 -8.21
N ALA A 11 -3.76 -6.92 -9.05
CA ALA A 11 -4.90 -6.36 -9.77
C ALA A 11 -4.43 -5.65 -11.06
N PRO A 12 -5.31 -5.44 -12.07
CA PRO A 12 -5.00 -4.68 -13.29
C PRO A 12 -4.56 -3.23 -13.03
N LYS A 13 -5.07 -2.61 -11.97
CA LYS A 13 -4.66 -1.27 -11.51
C LYS A 13 -4.26 -1.31 -10.04
N ILE A 14 -3.19 -0.61 -9.72
CA ILE A 14 -2.63 -0.57 -8.37
C ILE A 14 -2.42 0.90 -7.99
N ILE A 15 -2.93 1.29 -6.84
CA ILE A 15 -2.76 2.62 -6.25
C ILE A 15 -2.09 2.44 -4.89
N THR A 16 -0.95 3.06 -4.67
CA THR A 16 -0.26 3.04 -3.39
C THR A 16 -0.45 4.36 -2.67
N VAL A 17 -0.83 4.30 -1.39
CA VAL A 17 -1.10 5.46 -0.55
C VAL A 17 -0.08 5.54 0.59
N ALA A 18 0.77 6.55 0.55
CA ALA A 18 1.73 6.88 1.62
C ALA A 18 1.38 8.22 2.28
N GLY A 19 2.03 8.51 3.39
CA GLY A 19 1.86 9.76 4.12
C GLY A 19 2.08 9.60 5.61
N THR A 20 2.16 10.71 6.33
CA THR A 20 2.19 10.69 7.79
C THR A 20 0.77 10.50 8.32
N ASN A 21 -0.16 11.35 7.95
CA ASN A 21 -1.56 11.30 8.35
C ASN A 21 -2.49 11.15 7.14
N GLY A 22 -3.69 10.60 7.37
CA GLY A 22 -4.74 10.55 6.35
C GLY A 22 -4.65 9.38 5.37
N LYS A 23 -3.66 8.48 5.45
CA LYS A 23 -3.53 7.32 4.56
C LYS A 23 -4.79 6.47 4.52
N GLY A 24 -5.22 5.93 5.66
CA GLY A 24 -6.41 5.08 5.74
C GLY A 24 -7.70 5.80 5.32
N THR A 25 -7.87 7.08 5.71
CA THR A 25 -9.01 7.89 5.27
C THR A 25 -9.02 8.06 3.75
N THR A 26 -7.87 8.35 3.15
CA THR A 26 -7.73 8.47 1.69
C THR A 26 -7.99 7.13 0.99
N THR A 27 -7.46 6.04 1.53
CA THR A 27 -7.68 4.69 0.99
C THR A 27 -9.17 4.32 1.01
N LEU A 28 -9.88 4.56 2.12
CA LEU A 28 -11.32 4.32 2.23
C LEU A 28 -12.14 5.24 1.30
N ALA A 29 -11.77 6.51 1.18
CA ALA A 29 -12.44 7.43 0.26
C ALA A 29 -12.28 6.96 -1.20
N LEU A 30 -11.07 6.55 -1.60
CA LEU A 30 -10.81 5.99 -2.92
C LEU A 30 -11.60 4.69 -3.15
N GLU A 31 -11.65 3.78 -2.16
CA GLU A 31 -12.45 2.56 -2.24
C GLU A 31 -13.91 2.87 -2.57
N HIS A 32 -14.53 3.81 -1.85
CA HIS A 32 -15.92 4.19 -2.08
C HIS A 32 -16.14 4.85 -3.45
N LEU A 33 -15.25 5.77 -3.87
CA LEU A 33 -15.37 6.46 -5.16
C LEU A 33 -15.22 5.49 -6.34
N LEU A 34 -14.25 4.59 -6.28
CA LEU A 34 -14.02 3.60 -7.34
C LEU A 34 -15.17 2.60 -7.42
N GLN A 35 -15.70 2.15 -6.29
CA GLN A 35 -16.89 1.29 -6.26
C GLN A 35 -18.13 2.00 -6.80
N ALA A 36 -18.34 3.26 -6.46
CA ALA A 36 -19.43 4.07 -7.02
C ALA A 36 -19.29 4.24 -8.54
N SER A 37 -18.09 4.11 -9.08
CA SER A 37 -17.80 4.11 -10.52
C SER A 37 -17.95 2.71 -11.17
N GLY A 38 -18.38 1.69 -10.41
CA GLY A 38 -18.63 0.35 -10.90
C GLY A 38 -17.41 -0.59 -10.90
N LEU A 39 -16.28 -0.18 -10.31
CA LEU A 39 -15.07 -1.00 -10.22
C LEU A 39 -15.09 -1.87 -8.97
N SER A 40 -14.58 -3.09 -9.08
CA SER A 40 -14.29 -3.94 -7.94
C SER A 40 -12.96 -3.55 -7.31
N VAL A 41 -12.92 -3.40 -5.97
CA VAL A 41 -11.77 -2.87 -5.25
C VAL A 41 -11.36 -3.80 -4.13
N GLY A 42 -10.05 -4.05 -4.04
CA GLY A 42 -9.40 -4.57 -2.85
C GLY A 42 -8.59 -3.47 -2.17
N ALA A 43 -8.64 -3.36 -0.86
CA ALA A 43 -7.92 -2.33 -0.11
C ALA A 43 -7.19 -2.91 1.10
N THR A 44 -6.04 -2.31 1.44
CA THR A 44 -5.34 -2.61 2.70
C THR A 44 -5.42 -1.42 3.63
N LEU A 45 -5.54 -1.71 4.93
CA LEU A 45 -5.51 -0.71 5.99
C LEU A 45 -4.58 -1.15 7.12
N SER A 46 -3.92 -0.20 7.77
CA SER A 46 -3.05 -0.50 8.92
C SER A 46 -2.92 0.70 9.88
N PRO A 47 -2.82 0.43 11.19
CA PRO A 47 -3.03 -0.87 11.85
C PRO A 47 -4.51 -1.25 11.92
N HIS A 48 -4.84 -2.49 12.32
CA HIS A 48 -6.20 -2.83 12.76
C HIS A 48 -6.44 -2.35 14.20
N ILE A 49 -7.68 -2.19 14.57
CA ILE A 49 -8.10 -1.75 15.91
C ILE A 49 -8.56 -2.95 16.76
N SER A 50 -9.41 -3.79 16.21
CA SER A 50 -10.04 -4.90 16.94
C SER A 50 -9.62 -6.27 16.40
N ARG A 51 -9.59 -6.45 15.09
CA ARG A 51 -9.34 -7.77 14.46
C ARG A 51 -8.52 -7.65 13.19
N PHE A 52 -7.78 -8.71 12.88
CA PHE A 52 -6.89 -8.75 11.72
C PHE A 52 -7.60 -8.47 10.39
N ASN A 53 -8.86 -8.90 10.26
CA ASN A 53 -9.66 -8.77 9.03
C ASN A 53 -9.77 -7.33 8.54
N GLU A 54 -9.76 -6.34 9.45
CA GLU A 54 -9.77 -4.91 9.11
C GLU A 54 -8.65 -4.51 8.15
N ARG A 55 -7.53 -5.30 8.13
CA ARG A 55 -6.37 -5.03 7.27
C ARG A 55 -6.61 -5.35 5.80
N ILE A 56 -7.58 -6.19 5.49
CA ILE A 56 -7.85 -6.68 4.14
C ILE A 56 -9.31 -6.48 3.82
N ARG A 57 -9.58 -5.63 2.86
CA ARG A 57 -10.93 -5.34 2.40
C ARG A 57 -11.10 -5.80 0.96
N LEU A 58 -12.21 -6.43 0.67
CA LEU A 58 -12.61 -6.88 -0.66
C LEU A 58 -14.04 -6.43 -0.92
N PHE A 59 -14.28 -5.76 -2.04
CA PHE A 59 -15.63 -5.32 -2.44
C PHE A 59 -16.33 -4.46 -1.37
N GLY A 60 -15.57 -3.62 -0.65
CA GLY A 60 -16.09 -2.73 0.40
C GLY A 60 -16.34 -3.37 1.76
N ARG A 61 -15.93 -4.62 1.96
CA ARG A 61 -16.11 -5.36 3.22
C ARG A 61 -14.80 -5.95 3.68
N GLU A 62 -14.66 -6.18 4.97
CA GLU A 62 -13.54 -6.96 5.51
C GLU A 62 -13.55 -8.38 4.94
N ALA A 63 -12.38 -8.88 4.60
CA ALA A 63 -12.22 -10.27 4.19
C ALA A 63 -12.62 -11.22 5.33
N ASP A 64 -13.30 -12.31 5.01
CA ASP A 64 -13.67 -13.30 5.99
C ASP A 64 -12.47 -14.18 6.43
N ASP A 65 -12.65 -14.88 7.54
CA ASP A 65 -11.61 -15.72 8.14
C ASP A 65 -11.16 -16.83 7.18
N GLN A 66 -12.09 -17.41 6.40
CA GLN A 66 -11.76 -18.48 5.46
C GLN A 66 -10.85 -17.98 4.34
N THR A 67 -11.13 -16.82 3.78
CA THR A 67 -10.31 -16.17 2.75
C THR A 67 -8.92 -15.87 3.29
N ILE A 68 -8.82 -15.30 4.49
CA ILE A 68 -7.54 -14.96 5.13
C ILE A 68 -6.73 -16.21 5.47
N CYS A 69 -7.36 -17.25 6.03
CA CYS A 69 -6.70 -18.51 6.32
C CYS A 69 -6.18 -19.20 5.05
N GLY A 70 -6.94 -19.12 3.94
CA GLY A 70 -6.49 -19.60 2.63
C GLY A 70 -5.22 -18.88 2.15
N ALA A 71 -5.17 -17.56 2.32
CA ALA A 71 -3.98 -16.78 2.01
C ALA A 71 -2.78 -17.19 2.88
N PHE A 72 -3.00 -17.36 4.18
CA PHE A 72 -1.94 -17.77 5.10
C PHE A 72 -1.39 -19.14 4.74
N GLN A 73 -2.25 -20.11 4.40
CA GLN A 73 -1.83 -21.43 3.98
C GLN A 73 -1.00 -21.37 2.69
N ALA A 74 -1.47 -20.63 1.68
CA ALA A 74 -0.77 -20.49 0.41
C ALA A 74 0.63 -19.87 0.58
N ILE A 75 0.77 -18.89 1.49
CA ILE A 75 2.05 -18.27 1.81
C ILE A 75 2.96 -19.27 2.53
N GLU A 76 2.43 -19.99 3.53
CA GLU A 76 3.21 -20.93 4.34
C GLU A 76 3.73 -22.10 3.50
N ASP A 77 2.93 -22.61 2.57
CA ASP A 77 3.31 -23.69 1.65
C ASP A 77 4.47 -23.30 0.72
N GLN A 78 4.64 -22.02 0.42
CA GLN A 78 5.68 -21.51 -0.46
C GLN A 78 6.85 -20.84 0.29
N ARG A 79 6.69 -20.60 1.58
CA ARG A 79 7.66 -19.86 2.37
C ARG A 79 8.96 -20.63 2.59
N GLN A 80 10.05 -20.07 2.13
CA GLN A 80 11.41 -20.61 2.32
C GLN A 80 12.26 -19.75 3.26
N LEU A 81 11.82 -18.54 3.59
CA LEU A 81 12.52 -17.57 4.39
C LEU A 81 11.62 -17.02 5.52
N PRO A 82 12.19 -16.60 6.64
CA PRO A 82 11.42 -15.93 7.67
C PRO A 82 10.86 -14.61 7.12
N LEU A 83 9.61 -14.33 7.47
CA LEU A 83 8.91 -13.09 7.16
C LEU A 83 8.58 -12.37 8.46
N THR A 84 8.65 -11.06 8.46
CA THR A 84 8.07 -10.26 9.54
C THR A 84 6.55 -10.37 9.50
N TYR A 85 5.90 -10.04 10.62
CA TYR A 85 4.44 -9.99 10.70
C TYR A 85 3.82 -9.13 9.59
N PHE A 86 4.41 -7.95 9.32
CA PHE A 86 3.88 -7.04 8.31
C PHE A 86 4.09 -7.57 6.89
N GLU A 87 5.24 -8.15 6.57
CA GLU A 87 5.47 -8.77 5.26
C GLU A 87 4.51 -9.94 5.00
N PHE A 88 4.26 -10.76 6.02
CA PHE A 88 3.29 -11.86 5.92
C PHE A 88 1.88 -11.33 5.67
N ALA A 89 1.46 -10.29 6.42
CA ALA A 89 0.16 -9.64 6.25
C ALA A 89 0.02 -8.99 4.86
N ALA A 90 1.09 -8.35 4.36
CA ALA A 90 1.10 -7.75 3.04
C ALA A 90 0.93 -8.80 1.93
N LEU A 91 1.66 -9.91 1.99
CA LEU A 91 1.50 -11.01 1.04
C LEU A 91 0.09 -11.60 1.08
N ALA A 92 -0.50 -11.75 2.28
CA ALA A 92 -1.88 -12.24 2.43
C ALA A 92 -2.89 -11.30 1.77
N ALA A 93 -2.73 -9.98 1.94
CA ALA A 93 -3.60 -9.00 1.31
C ALA A 93 -3.49 -9.05 -0.22
N LEU A 94 -2.28 -9.09 -0.77
CA LEU A 94 -2.05 -9.20 -2.22
C LEU A 94 -2.64 -10.50 -2.78
N TRP A 95 -2.48 -11.61 -2.06
CA TRP A 95 -3.05 -12.89 -2.45
C TRP A 95 -4.59 -12.85 -2.48
N CYS A 96 -5.23 -12.31 -1.43
CA CYS A 96 -6.67 -12.16 -1.38
C CYS A 96 -7.21 -11.31 -2.54
N MET A 97 -6.54 -10.20 -2.88
CA MET A 97 -6.94 -9.33 -3.99
C MET A 97 -6.83 -10.03 -5.34
N ARG A 98 -5.75 -10.79 -5.56
CA ARG A 98 -5.56 -11.57 -6.78
C ARG A 98 -6.64 -12.65 -6.93
N GLU A 99 -6.89 -13.45 -5.88
CA GLU A 99 -7.91 -14.50 -5.90
C GLU A 99 -9.32 -13.92 -6.10
N ALA A 100 -9.60 -12.77 -5.48
CA ALA A 100 -10.87 -12.06 -5.66
C ALA A 100 -11.00 -11.40 -7.05
N LYS A 101 -9.90 -11.32 -7.83
CA LYS A 101 -9.84 -10.71 -9.17
C LYS A 101 -10.41 -9.29 -9.19
N VAL A 102 -10.01 -8.49 -8.22
CA VAL A 102 -10.42 -7.08 -8.15
C VAL A 102 -9.84 -6.28 -9.31
N ASP A 103 -10.55 -5.25 -9.78
CA ASP A 103 -10.08 -4.35 -10.83
C ASP A 103 -8.98 -3.41 -10.33
N VAL A 104 -9.07 -3.00 -9.05
CA VAL A 104 -8.14 -2.06 -8.43
C VAL A 104 -7.68 -2.57 -7.07
N ALA A 105 -6.37 -2.55 -6.85
CA ALA A 105 -5.74 -2.75 -5.55
C ALA A 105 -5.33 -1.41 -4.95
N LEU A 106 -5.83 -1.07 -3.77
CA LEU A 106 -5.45 0.07 -2.96
C LEU A 106 -4.52 -0.39 -1.85
N LEU A 107 -3.27 0.03 -1.89
CA LEU A 107 -2.22 -0.42 -0.97
C LEU A 107 -1.82 0.72 -0.04
N GLU A 108 -2.26 0.66 1.21
CA GLU A 108 -1.82 1.58 2.25
C GLU A 108 -0.43 1.20 2.75
N ILE A 109 0.53 2.11 2.65
CA ILE A 109 1.88 1.95 3.22
C ILE A 109 1.79 1.93 4.76
N GLY A 110 2.38 0.91 5.37
CA GLY A 110 2.39 0.78 6.82
C GLY A 110 3.35 1.76 7.50
N LEU A 111 4.60 1.79 7.06
CA LEU A 111 5.64 2.65 7.63
C LEU A 111 6.62 3.15 6.56
N GLY A 112 6.90 4.45 6.58
CA GLY A 112 7.84 5.06 5.64
C GLY A 112 7.32 5.05 4.21
N GLY A 113 7.92 4.25 3.37
CA GLY A 113 7.57 4.05 1.97
C GLY A 113 8.62 3.20 1.26
N ARG A 114 9.85 3.67 1.18
CA ARG A 114 10.96 3.06 0.41
C ARG A 114 11.18 1.57 0.74
N LEU A 115 11.14 1.20 2.01
CA LEU A 115 11.38 -0.17 2.51
C LEU A 115 10.09 -0.88 2.97
N ASP A 116 8.92 -0.31 2.69
CA ASP A 116 7.65 -0.94 3.05
C ASP A 116 7.38 -2.17 2.16
N ALA A 117 6.75 -3.19 2.72
CA ALA A 117 6.47 -4.44 2.01
C ALA A 117 5.59 -4.23 0.78
N PHE A 118 4.61 -3.34 0.82
CA PHE A 118 3.77 -3.02 -0.34
C PHE A 118 4.53 -2.30 -1.45
N ASN A 119 5.65 -1.63 -1.13
CA ASN A 119 6.48 -0.97 -2.14
C ASN A 119 7.28 -1.95 -3.02
N ALA A 120 7.23 -3.24 -2.73
CA ALA A 120 7.77 -4.28 -3.60
C ALA A 120 6.89 -4.54 -4.84
N VAL A 121 5.68 -3.98 -4.87
CA VAL A 121 4.77 -4.00 -6.03
C VAL A 121 4.73 -2.61 -6.65
N ASP A 122 4.99 -2.51 -7.95
CA ASP A 122 4.97 -1.23 -8.64
C ASP A 122 3.53 -0.76 -8.90
N ALA A 123 3.20 0.41 -8.36
CA ALA A 123 1.86 1.00 -8.51
C ALA A 123 1.75 1.84 -9.79
N HIS A 124 0.55 1.89 -10.36
CA HIS A 124 0.21 2.78 -11.47
C HIS A 124 0.04 4.22 -11.01
N VAL A 125 -0.51 4.40 -9.79
CA VAL A 125 -0.71 5.71 -9.17
C VAL A 125 -0.10 5.69 -7.77
N ALA A 126 0.68 6.71 -7.42
CA ALA A 126 1.16 6.95 -6.07
C ALA A 126 0.47 8.18 -5.47
N VAL A 127 0.00 8.04 -4.25
CA VAL A 127 -0.58 9.13 -3.47
C VAL A 127 0.28 9.36 -2.23
N ILE A 128 0.72 10.61 -2.01
CA ILE A 128 1.37 11.01 -0.76
C ILE A 128 0.49 12.07 -0.10
N THR A 129 -0.17 11.70 1.00
CA THR A 129 -1.21 12.52 1.63
C THR A 129 -0.66 13.72 2.37
N SER A 130 0.32 13.50 3.25
CA SER A 130 0.95 14.56 4.04
C SER A 130 2.31 14.12 4.55
N ILE A 131 3.18 15.08 4.83
CA ILE A 131 4.48 14.83 5.48
C ILE A 131 4.54 15.64 6.79
N GLY A 132 4.64 14.94 7.90
CA GLY A 132 4.81 15.50 9.23
C GLY A 132 5.86 14.71 10.02
N LEU A 133 6.20 15.17 11.21
CA LEU A 133 7.11 14.46 12.11
C LEU A 133 6.37 13.29 12.76
N ASP A 134 6.79 12.08 12.43
CA ASP A 134 6.26 10.83 12.98
C ASP A 134 7.29 9.72 12.80
N HIS A 135 7.29 8.73 13.71
CA HIS A 135 8.22 7.60 13.68
C HIS A 135 9.69 8.00 13.49
N GLN A 136 10.13 9.10 14.14
CA GLN A 136 11.44 9.72 13.94
C GLN A 136 12.61 8.75 14.16
N ALA A 137 12.46 7.78 15.08
CA ALA A 137 13.47 6.75 15.33
C ALA A 137 13.75 5.86 14.09
N PHE A 138 12.83 5.78 13.14
CA PHE A 138 12.95 4.94 11.95
C PHE A 138 13.11 5.74 10.65
N LEU A 139 12.46 6.91 10.56
CA LEU A 139 12.35 7.67 9.31
C LEU A 139 13.23 8.93 9.29
N GLY A 140 13.83 9.29 10.44
CA GLY A 140 14.64 10.48 10.59
C GLY A 140 13.93 11.62 11.33
N GLU A 141 14.72 12.61 11.76
CA GLU A 141 14.29 13.66 12.68
C GLU A 141 13.66 14.89 11.98
N THR A 142 13.67 14.92 10.63
CA THR A 142 13.21 16.09 9.86
C THR A 142 12.13 15.72 8.88
N ARG A 143 11.28 16.70 8.51
CA ARG A 143 10.28 16.51 7.43
C ARG A 143 10.93 16.11 6.11
N GLU A 144 12.14 16.60 5.83
CA GLU A 144 12.87 16.26 4.61
C GLU A 144 13.30 14.78 4.60
N ALA A 145 13.81 14.25 5.71
CA ALA A 145 14.18 12.85 5.83
C ALA A 145 12.95 11.93 5.69
N ILE A 146 11.87 12.25 6.40
CA ILE A 146 10.60 11.51 6.33
C ILE A 146 9.99 11.59 4.92
N GLY A 147 10.08 12.76 4.29
CA GLY A 147 9.64 12.97 2.91
C GLY A 147 10.39 12.09 1.91
N ALA A 148 11.73 12.02 2.04
CA ALA A 148 12.58 11.18 1.20
C ALA A 148 12.22 9.68 1.31
N GLU A 149 11.97 9.17 2.53
CA GLU A 149 11.52 7.79 2.75
C GLU A 149 10.15 7.52 2.10
N LYS A 150 9.21 8.45 2.24
CA LYS A 150 7.87 8.29 1.66
C LYS A 150 7.90 8.44 0.12
N ALA A 151 8.72 9.34 -0.41
CA ALA A 151 8.93 9.50 -1.85
C ALA A 151 9.60 8.27 -2.50
N GLY A 152 10.09 7.33 -1.71
CA GLY A 152 10.59 6.04 -2.17
C GLY A 152 9.55 5.14 -2.84
N ILE A 153 8.25 5.48 -2.80
CA ILE A 153 7.18 4.79 -3.54
C ILE A 153 7.04 5.29 -4.99
N LEU A 154 7.67 6.42 -5.33
CA LEU A 154 7.55 7.03 -6.66
C LEU A 154 8.39 6.27 -7.70
N ARG A 155 7.80 6.04 -8.86
CA ARG A 155 8.42 5.38 -10.03
C ARG A 155 8.31 6.28 -11.27
N ARG A 156 9.16 6.05 -12.29
CA ARG A 156 9.00 6.69 -13.61
C ARG A 156 7.70 6.27 -14.28
N GLN A 157 7.11 7.16 -15.05
CA GLN A 157 5.86 6.92 -15.81
C GLN A 157 4.65 6.54 -14.93
N GLN A 158 4.68 6.89 -13.66
CA GLN A 158 3.60 6.70 -12.71
C GLN A 158 2.81 7.99 -12.58
N ASP A 159 1.49 7.91 -12.48
CA ASP A 159 0.69 9.05 -12.06
C ASP A 159 0.93 9.34 -10.57
N VAL A 160 1.02 10.62 -10.21
CA VAL A 160 1.27 11.02 -8.83
C VAL A 160 0.27 12.06 -8.34
N VAL A 161 -0.21 11.86 -7.11
CA VAL A 161 -1.02 12.83 -6.38
C VAL A 161 -0.30 13.19 -5.08
N LEU A 162 0.07 14.44 -4.96
CA LEU A 162 0.73 14.97 -3.78
C LEU A 162 -0.21 15.90 -3.02
N GLY A 163 -0.31 15.70 -1.71
CA GLY A 163 -1.03 16.61 -0.82
C GLY A 163 -0.36 17.99 -0.77
N ALA A 164 -0.99 18.93 -0.08
CA ALA A 164 -0.45 20.26 0.09
C ALA A 164 0.83 20.25 0.97
N ASP A 165 1.67 21.28 0.80
CA ASP A 165 2.84 21.55 1.66
C ASP A 165 3.84 20.36 1.71
N MET A 166 4.20 19.80 0.54
CA MET A 166 5.24 18.78 0.46
C MET A 166 6.64 19.37 0.67
N PRO A 167 7.51 18.69 1.43
CA PRO A 167 8.91 19.08 1.56
C PRO A 167 9.67 18.93 0.24
N ALA A 168 10.78 19.66 0.09
CA ALA A 168 11.58 19.66 -1.13
C ALA A 168 12.04 18.25 -1.54
N SER A 169 12.36 17.40 -0.59
CA SER A 169 12.76 16.00 -0.84
C SER A 169 11.72 15.19 -1.64
N VAL A 170 10.43 15.46 -1.46
CA VAL A 170 9.36 14.80 -2.24
C VAL A 170 9.26 15.41 -3.63
N LEU A 171 9.26 16.74 -3.72
CA LEU A 171 9.13 17.47 -4.98
C LEU A 171 10.33 17.20 -5.91
N ASP A 172 11.54 17.27 -5.38
CA ASP A 172 12.78 16.98 -6.12
C ASP A 172 12.80 15.54 -6.63
N ARG A 173 12.33 14.59 -5.83
CA ARG A 173 12.21 13.19 -6.25
C ARG A 173 11.20 13.03 -7.38
N ALA A 174 10.05 13.65 -7.29
CA ALA A 174 9.04 13.62 -8.36
C ALA A 174 9.59 14.23 -9.66
N GLN A 175 10.23 15.41 -9.56
CA GLN A 175 10.87 16.08 -10.69
C GLN A 175 11.98 15.23 -11.33
N ALA A 176 12.85 14.62 -10.52
CA ALA A 176 13.94 13.75 -11.01
C ALA A 176 13.42 12.50 -11.74
N LEU A 177 12.19 12.08 -11.46
CA LEU A 177 11.51 10.98 -12.15
C LEU A 177 10.70 11.44 -13.37
N GLY A 178 10.57 12.75 -13.59
CA GLY A 178 9.76 13.34 -14.66
C GLY A 178 8.26 13.22 -14.40
N LEU A 179 7.84 13.24 -13.11
CA LEU A 179 6.44 13.21 -12.71
C LEU A 179 5.92 14.63 -12.56
N SER A 180 4.65 14.87 -12.90
CA SER A 180 3.99 16.17 -12.87
C SER A 180 2.62 16.09 -12.19
#